data_47bf6783bcce52bcce307e7725875f54
#
_entry.id   47bf6783bcce52bcce307e7725875f54
#
_cell.length_a   1.000
_cell.length_b   1.000
_cell.length_c   1.000
_cell.angle_alpha   90.00
_cell.angle_beta   90.00
_cell.angle_gamma   90.00
#
_symmetry.space_group_name_H-M   'P 1'
#
loop_
_entity.id
_entity.type
_entity.pdbx_description
1 polymer ?
#
loop_
_entity_poly.entity_id
_entity_poly.type
_entity_poly.pdbx_seq_one_letter_code
_entity_poly.pdbx_strand_id
1 'polypeptide(L)'
;PVRIGVNWGSLDPEMLARIMDENAHRAEPRDAIEVMREAMVASALESAARAEEIGLPGDRIILSCKVSGVQDLIAIYRELSRVCDYPLHLGLTEAGMGSKGIVASTAAMAVLLQEGIGDTIRVSLTPQPGGERTQEVIVAQEMLQTMGLRAFTPMVVACPGCGRTTSTFFQELAQSIQEHVRSRMPQWRLDHDGVENMTLAVMGCVVNGPGESKHANI
;
A
#
# COMPACT_ATOMS: atom_id res chain seq x y z
N PRO A 1 -14.44 -14.03 6.92
CA PRO A 1 -13.65 -13.21 7.84
C PRO A 1 -14.31 -11.87 8.13
N VAL A 2 -14.06 -11.32 9.31
CA VAL A 2 -14.52 -10.00 9.75
C VAL A 2 -13.29 -9.09 9.86
N ARG A 3 -13.37 -7.88 9.34
CA ARG A 3 -12.30 -6.89 9.52
C ARG A 3 -12.68 -5.92 10.63
N ILE A 4 -11.93 -5.95 11.72
CA ILE A 4 -12.01 -4.98 12.81
C ILE A 4 -11.21 -3.75 12.39
N GLY A 5 -11.87 -2.61 12.30
CA GLY A 5 -11.27 -1.36 11.85
C GLY A 5 -11.27 -0.31 12.94
N VAL A 6 -10.09 0.03 13.45
CA VAL A 6 -9.88 1.14 14.37
C VAL A 6 -9.53 2.39 13.57
N ASN A 7 -10.08 3.53 13.96
CA ASN A 7 -9.80 4.81 13.31
C ASN A 7 -9.33 5.81 14.37
N TRP A 8 -8.20 6.46 14.11
CA TRP A 8 -7.62 7.48 14.98
C TRP A 8 -8.65 8.55 15.41
N GLY A 9 -9.46 9.04 14.48
CA GLY A 9 -10.47 10.06 14.75
C GLY A 9 -11.71 9.58 15.53
N SER A 10 -11.82 8.29 15.83
CA SER A 10 -12.99 7.69 16.51
C SER A 10 -12.59 6.64 17.55
N LEU A 11 -11.45 6.83 18.20
CA LEU A 11 -11.07 6.03 19.36
C LEU A 11 -12.06 6.24 20.51
N ASP A 12 -12.25 5.19 21.31
CA ASP A 12 -13.05 5.24 22.53
C ASP A 12 -12.43 6.28 23.49
N PRO A 13 -13.18 7.34 23.86
CA PRO A 13 -12.67 8.38 24.75
C PRO A 13 -12.31 7.87 26.16
N GLU A 14 -13.01 6.87 26.67
CA GLU A 14 -12.74 6.31 28.01
C GLU A 14 -11.42 5.52 27.99
N MET A 15 -11.20 4.72 26.95
CA MET A 15 -9.94 4.01 26.76
C MET A 15 -8.78 4.99 26.62
N LEU A 16 -8.93 6.03 25.80
CA LEU A 16 -7.89 7.02 25.59
C LEU A 16 -7.57 7.76 26.91
N ALA A 17 -8.58 8.17 27.67
CA ALA A 17 -8.40 8.82 28.96
C ALA A 17 -7.63 7.92 29.93
N ARG A 18 -8.00 6.65 30.03
CA ARG A 18 -7.31 5.65 30.87
C ARG A 18 -5.83 5.53 30.51
N ILE A 19 -5.50 5.40 29.22
CA ILE A 19 -4.10 5.25 28.76
C ILE A 19 -3.32 6.54 29.01
N MET A 20 -3.93 7.72 28.84
CA MET A 20 -3.32 9.02 29.15
C MET A 20 -3.04 9.15 30.65
N ASP A 21 -3.95 8.77 31.52
CA ASP A 21 -3.77 8.80 32.98
C ASP A 21 -2.66 7.82 33.41
N GLU A 22 -2.64 6.62 32.87
CA GLU A 22 -1.57 5.65 33.09
C GLU A 22 -0.21 6.20 32.66
N ASN A 23 -0.16 6.89 31.50
CA ASN A 23 1.06 7.53 31.01
C ASN A 23 1.55 8.66 31.94
N ALA A 24 0.64 9.47 32.45
CA ALA A 24 0.98 10.56 33.36
C ALA A 24 1.63 10.06 34.69
N HIS A 25 1.34 8.85 35.10
CA HIS A 25 1.92 8.23 36.31
C HIS A 25 3.22 7.46 36.04
N ARG A 26 3.74 7.42 34.82
CA ARG A 26 5.04 6.79 34.51
C ARG A 26 6.19 7.67 35.01
N ALA A 27 7.31 7.06 35.35
CA ALA A 27 8.53 7.78 35.74
C ALA A 27 9.04 8.68 34.58
N GLU A 28 8.87 8.20 33.34
CA GLU A 28 9.14 8.95 32.11
C GLU A 28 7.89 8.90 31.22
N PRO A 29 7.02 9.91 31.29
CA PRO A 29 5.83 9.99 30.44
C PRO A 29 6.21 10.08 28.96
N ARG A 30 5.55 9.32 28.12
CA ARG A 30 5.68 9.36 26.66
C ARG A 30 4.92 10.57 26.10
N ASP A 31 5.27 10.98 24.87
CA ASP A 31 4.56 12.05 24.20
C ASP A 31 3.13 11.66 23.79
N ALA A 32 2.29 12.64 23.49
CA ALA A 32 0.89 12.42 23.16
C ALA A 32 0.69 11.55 21.89
N ILE A 33 1.63 11.62 20.94
CA ILE A 33 1.56 10.83 19.71
C ILE A 33 1.83 9.36 20.00
N GLU A 34 2.80 9.07 20.85
CA GLU A 34 3.11 7.70 21.29
C GLU A 34 1.95 7.09 22.07
N VAL A 35 1.32 7.87 22.96
CA VAL A 35 0.12 7.45 23.70
C VAL A 35 -1.04 7.14 22.75
N MET A 36 -1.25 7.96 21.73
CA MET A 36 -2.27 7.72 20.70
C MET A 36 -2.00 6.45 19.89
N ARG A 37 -0.74 6.19 19.52
CA ARG A 37 -0.36 4.94 18.84
C ARG A 37 -0.63 3.71 19.70
N GLU A 38 -0.30 3.78 21.00
CA GLU A 38 -0.62 2.73 21.97
C GLU A 38 -2.13 2.50 22.07
N ALA A 39 -2.92 3.57 22.15
CA ALA A 39 -4.38 3.47 22.20
C ALA A 39 -4.97 2.82 20.93
N MET A 40 -4.41 3.10 19.76
CA MET A 40 -4.80 2.44 18.51
C MET A 40 -4.56 0.93 18.55
N VAL A 41 -3.40 0.50 19.03
CA VAL A 41 -3.05 -0.92 19.15
C VAL A 41 -3.95 -1.59 20.20
N ALA A 42 -4.09 -1.00 21.37
CA ALA A 42 -4.95 -1.51 22.44
C ALA A 42 -6.41 -1.68 21.98
N SER A 43 -6.96 -0.67 21.31
CA SER A 43 -8.32 -0.72 20.76
C SER A 43 -8.53 -1.85 19.75
N ALA A 44 -7.53 -2.10 18.88
CA ALA A 44 -7.60 -3.20 17.93
C ALA A 44 -7.59 -4.56 18.63
N LEU A 45 -6.70 -4.75 19.60
CA LEU A 45 -6.56 -6.02 20.34
C LEU A 45 -7.74 -6.28 21.26
N GLU A 46 -8.21 -5.29 22.01
CA GLU A 46 -9.39 -5.45 22.89
C GLU A 46 -10.66 -5.77 22.05
N SER A 47 -10.81 -5.14 20.88
CA SER A 47 -11.92 -5.44 19.97
C SER A 47 -11.83 -6.85 19.40
N ALA A 48 -10.62 -7.34 19.08
CA ALA A 48 -10.42 -8.71 18.62
C ALA A 48 -10.73 -9.74 19.73
N ALA A 49 -10.20 -9.54 20.93
CA ALA A 49 -10.47 -10.38 22.08
C ALA A 49 -11.98 -10.44 22.39
N ARG A 50 -12.67 -9.30 22.34
CA ARG A 50 -14.12 -9.24 22.50
C ARG A 50 -14.87 -10.02 21.43
N ALA A 51 -14.41 -9.98 20.20
CA ALA A 51 -15.00 -10.75 19.11
C ALA A 51 -14.82 -12.27 19.34
N GLU A 52 -13.66 -12.70 19.84
CA GLU A 52 -13.43 -14.12 20.19
C GLU A 52 -14.29 -14.57 21.35
N GLU A 53 -14.45 -13.75 22.40
CA GLU A 53 -15.34 -14.05 23.54
C GLU A 53 -16.78 -14.32 23.13
N ILE A 54 -17.29 -13.65 22.09
CA ILE A 54 -18.64 -13.88 21.57
C ILE A 54 -18.70 -14.98 20.50
N GLY A 55 -17.59 -15.71 20.27
CA GLY A 55 -17.53 -16.92 19.47
C GLY A 55 -17.04 -16.74 18.02
N LEU A 56 -16.45 -15.59 17.65
CA LEU A 56 -15.80 -15.44 16.35
C LEU A 56 -14.40 -16.07 16.42
N PRO A 57 -14.07 -17.08 15.58
CA PRO A 57 -12.73 -17.66 15.58
C PRO A 57 -11.67 -16.67 15.17
N GLY A 58 -10.48 -16.70 15.81
CA GLY A 58 -9.38 -15.78 15.56
C GLY A 58 -8.88 -15.79 14.11
N ASP A 59 -8.92 -16.96 13.44
CA ASP A 59 -8.58 -17.11 12.01
C ASP A 59 -9.59 -16.42 11.07
N ARG A 60 -10.68 -15.89 11.61
CA ARG A 60 -11.70 -15.10 10.89
C ARG A 60 -11.62 -13.62 11.16
N ILE A 61 -10.65 -13.16 11.93
CA ILE A 61 -10.44 -11.75 12.28
C ILE A 61 -9.29 -11.18 11.46
N ILE A 62 -9.47 -9.98 10.94
CA ILE A 62 -8.44 -9.18 10.27
C ILE A 62 -8.39 -7.82 10.96
N LEU A 63 -7.22 -7.34 11.37
CA LEU A 63 -7.06 -6.04 12.01
C LEU A 63 -6.69 -4.94 11.02
N SER A 64 -7.26 -3.75 11.22
CA SER A 64 -6.99 -2.58 10.41
C SER A 64 -6.97 -1.31 11.25
N CYS A 65 -5.80 -0.71 11.45
CA CYS A 65 -5.63 0.57 12.11
C CYS A 65 -5.47 1.69 11.08
N LYS A 66 -6.41 2.65 11.09
CA LYS A 66 -6.49 3.70 10.07
C LYS A 66 -5.97 5.02 10.64
N VAL A 67 -4.87 5.48 10.07
CA VAL A 67 -4.24 6.77 10.39
C VAL A 67 -3.86 7.49 9.10
N SER A 68 -3.65 8.80 9.17
CA SER A 68 -3.28 9.64 8.02
C SER A 68 -1.78 9.94 7.96
N GLY A 69 -1.05 9.71 9.05
CA GLY A 69 0.40 9.89 9.13
C GLY A 69 1.17 8.64 8.67
N VAL A 70 2.15 8.84 7.77
CA VAL A 70 3.02 7.75 7.27
C VAL A 70 3.78 7.10 8.42
N GLN A 71 4.42 7.90 9.27
CA GLN A 71 5.23 7.40 10.39
C GLN A 71 4.36 6.74 11.47
N ASP A 72 3.15 7.24 11.68
CA ASP A 72 2.20 6.65 12.62
C ASP A 72 1.72 5.27 12.15
N LEU A 73 1.43 5.14 10.84
CA LEU A 73 1.07 3.85 10.27
C LEU A 73 2.18 2.83 10.48
N ILE A 74 3.41 3.19 10.13
CA ILE A 74 4.58 2.31 10.26
C ILE A 74 4.77 1.88 11.71
N ALA A 75 4.72 2.81 12.66
CA ALA A 75 4.91 2.52 14.07
C ALA A 75 3.83 1.58 14.63
N ILE A 76 2.55 1.87 14.33
CA ILE A 76 1.41 1.06 14.79
C ILE A 76 1.48 -0.36 14.25
N TYR A 77 1.76 -0.54 12.97
CA TYR A 77 1.75 -1.89 12.38
C TYR A 77 2.99 -2.71 12.72
N ARG A 78 4.13 -2.08 12.97
CA ARG A 78 5.29 -2.77 13.56
C ARG A 78 4.96 -3.30 14.96
N GLU A 79 4.26 -2.51 15.77
CA GLU A 79 3.84 -2.94 17.10
C GLU A 79 2.78 -4.05 17.00
N LEU A 80 1.75 -3.91 16.19
CA LEU A 80 0.74 -4.96 15.97
C LEU A 80 1.38 -6.28 15.53
N SER A 81 2.28 -6.24 14.55
CA SER A 81 3.00 -7.42 14.07
C SER A 81 3.85 -8.11 15.15
N ARG A 82 4.29 -7.36 16.18
CA ARG A 82 5.06 -7.89 17.30
C ARG A 82 4.19 -8.54 18.37
N VAL A 83 2.95 -8.07 18.56
CA VAL A 83 2.12 -8.42 19.72
C VAL A 83 0.93 -9.33 19.38
N CYS A 84 0.65 -9.59 18.10
CA CYS A 84 -0.44 -10.48 17.70
C CYS A 84 -0.16 -11.19 16.38
N ASP A 85 -0.88 -12.29 16.14
CA ASP A 85 -0.81 -13.12 14.94
C ASP A 85 -2.02 -12.94 14.01
N TYR A 86 -2.88 -11.93 14.26
CA TYR A 86 -4.01 -11.66 13.36
C TYR A 86 -3.51 -11.11 12.01
N PRO A 87 -4.13 -11.53 10.89
CA PRO A 87 -3.88 -10.91 9.61
C PRO A 87 -4.09 -9.40 9.65
N LEU A 88 -3.17 -8.66 9.04
CA LEU A 88 -3.12 -7.20 9.06
C LEU A 88 -3.53 -6.61 7.72
N HIS A 89 -4.49 -5.68 7.76
CA HIS A 89 -4.93 -4.92 6.60
C HIS A 89 -4.33 -3.52 6.60
N LEU A 90 -3.33 -3.30 5.74
CA LEU A 90 -2.66 -2.03 5.62
C LEU A 90 -3.45 -1.02 4.80
N GLY A 91 -3.38 0.23 5.18
CA GLY A 91 -3.94 1.34 4.40
C GLY A 91 -3.85 2.66 5.11
N LEU A 92 -3.26 3.65 4.44
CA LEU A 92 -3.28 5.03 4.90
C LEU A 92 -4.67 5.62 4.63
N THR A 93 -5.27 6.31 5.60
CA THR A 93 -6.50 7.07 5.38
C THR A 93 -6.16 8.53 5.06
N GLU A 94 -7.04 9.22 4.31
CA GLU A 94 -6.84 10.64 4.01
C GLU A 94 -5.48 10.95 3.36
N ALA A 95 -4.97 10.03 2.56
CA ALA A 95 -3.64 10.17 1.95
C ALA A 95 -3.52 11.40 1.05
N GLY A 96 -4.64 11.82 0.46
CA GLY A 96 -4.75 12.99 -0.41
C GLY A 96 -5.09 12.64 -1.85
N MET A 97 -5.04 13.66 -2.70
CA MET A 97 -5.39 13.58 -4.12
C MET A 97 -4.15 13.44 -5.00
N GLY A 98 -4.28 12.75 -6.12
CA GLY A 98 -3.25 12.65 -7.16
C GLY A 98 -1.92 12.12 -6.65
N SER A 99 -0.82 12.70 -7.09
CA SER A 99 0.53 12.26 -6.76
C SER A 99 0.84 12.29 -5.25
N LYS A 100 0.32 13.26 -4.51
CA LYS A 100 0.50 13.33 -3.05
C LYS A 100 -0.08 12.11 -2.36
N GLY A 101 -1.29 11.69 -2.73
CA GLY A 101 -1.94 10.51 -2.17
C GLY A 101 -1.24 9.21 -2.53
N ILE A 102 -0.77 9.10 -3.78
CA ILE A 102 0.00 7.95 -4.28
C ILE A 102 1.31 7.82 -3.50
N VAL A 103 2.09 8.90 -3.41
CA VAL A 103 3.38 8.91 -2.71
C VAL A 103 3.21 8.58 -1.23
N ALA A 104 2.23 9.19 -0.53
CA ALA A 104 1.99 8.93 0.88
C ALA A 104 1.57 7.48 1.13
N SER A 105 0.63 6.94 0.34
CA SER A 105 0.18 5.54 0.45
C SER A 105 1.32 4.56 0.18
N THR A 106 2.11 4.80 -0.88
CA THR A 106 3.24 3.97 -1.24
C THR A 106 4.32 4.00 -0.15
N ALA A 107 4.71 5.18 0.32
CA ALA A 107 5.74 5.32 1.35
C ALA A 107 5.35 4.61 2.66
N ALA A 108 4.08 4.72 3.07
CA ALA A 108 3.59 4.10 4.29
C ALA A 108 3.56 2.57 4.19
N MET A 109 3.04 2.03 3.10
CA MET A 109 2.85 0.59 2.96
C MET A 109 4.12 -0.13 2.48
N ALA A 110 4.95 0.50 1.64
CA ALA A 110 6.15 -0.15 1.11
C ALA A 110 7.16 -0.51 2.20
N VAL A 111 7.33 0.33 3.21
CA VAL A 111 8.20 0.03 4.35
C VAL A 111 7.72 -1.22 5.09
N LEU A 112 6.43 -1.30 5.39
CA LEU A 112 5.86 -2.44 6.11
C LEU A 112 5.90 -3.73 5.27
N LEU A 113 5.53 -3.65 4.01
CA LEU A 113 5.58 -4.79 3.08
C LEU A 113 7.01 -5.31 2.89
N GLN A 114 8.01 -4.43 2.85
CA GLN A 114 9.43 -4.81 2.80
C GLN A 114 9.87 -5.56 4.06
N GLU A 115 9.25 -5.29 5.19
CA GLU A 115 9.49 -5.96 6.48
C GLU A 115 8.65 -7.24 6.63
N GLY A 116 7.86 -7.62 5.62
CA GLY A 116 6.96 -8.78 5.66
C GLY A 116 5.69 -8.54 6.48
N ILE A 117 5.35 -7.28 6.76
CA ILE A 117 4.17 -6.90 7.53
C ILE A 117 3.01 -6.54 6.58
N GLY A 118 1.88 -7.22 6.73
CA GLY A 118 0.65 -6.94 5.98
C GLY A 118 0.24 -8.07 5.05
N ASP A 119 -1.03 -8.47 5.17
CA ASP A 119 -1.63 -9.58 4.41
C ASP A 119 -2.55 -9.08 3.31
N THR A 120 -3.18 -7.94 3.53
CA THR A 120 -4.02 -7.26 2.55
C THR A 120 -3.77 -5.75 2.59
N ILE A 121 -3.98 -5.08 1.47
CA ILE A 121 -3.72 -3.64 1.35
C ILE A 121 -4.92 -2.88 0.77
N ARG A 122 -5.00 -1.59 1.07
CA ARG A 122 -5.90 -0.64 0.45
C ARG A 122 -5.20 0.69 0.22
N VAL A 123 -5.18 1.13 -1.02
CA VAL A 123 -4.87 2.53 -1.36
C VAL A 123 -6.14 3.38 -1.22
N SER A 124 -6.03 4.54 -0.62
CA SER A 124 -7.15 5.46 -0.36
C SER A 124 -6.81 6.83 -0.94
N LEU A 125 -7.34 7.11 -2.12
CA LEU A 125 -7.15 8.39 -2.80
C LEU A 125 -8.42 9.22 -2.74
N THR A 126 -8.28 10.53 -2.61
CA THR A 126 -9.35 11.45 -2.90
C THR A 126 -9.52 11.50 -4.43
N PRO A 127 -10.68 11.07 -4.98
CA PRO A 127 -10.86 11.06 -6.43
C PRO A 127 -10.89 12.49 -6.96
N GLN A 128 -10.36 12.67 -8.18
CA GLN A 128 -10.59 13.90 -8.92
C GLN A 128 -12.07 13.99 -9.32
N PRO A 129 -12.62 15.21 -9.51
CA PRO A 129 -13.98 15.36 -10.03
C PRO A 129 -14.14 14.60 -11.35
N GLY A 130 -15.09 13.67 -11.41
CA GLY A 130 -15.29 12.78 -12.56
C GLY A 130 -14.27 11.65 -12.71
N GLY A 131 -13.32 11.51 -11.81
CA GLY A 131 -12.31 10.47 -11.83
C GLY A 131 -12.83 9.09 -11.41
N GLU A 132 -12.23 8.04 -11.97
CA GLU A 132 -12.60 6.66 -11.67
C GLU A 132 -12.02 6.18 -10.34
N ARG A 133 -12.82 5.41 -9.59
CA ARG A 133 -12.38 4.76 -8.33
C ARG A 133 -11.42 3.59 -8.55
N THR A 134 -11.34 3.07 -9.76
CA THR A 134 -10.42 2.00 -10.17
C THR A 134 -8.94 2.40 -10.02
N GLN A 135 -8.63 3.69 -10.03
CA GLN A 135 -7.28 4.21 -9.83
C GLN A 135 -6.62 3.71 -8.53
N GLU A 136 -7.39 3.56 -7.46
CA GLU A 136 -6.88 3.03 -6.18
C GLU A 136 -6.36 1.59 -6.31
N VAL A 137 -7.05 0.77 -7.10
CA VAL A 137 -6.64 -0.62 -7.38
C VAL A 137 -5.40 -0.65 -8.28
N ILE A 138 -5.36 0.19 -9.31
CA ILE A 138 -4.21 0.30 -10.21
C ILE A 138 -2.95 0.66 -9.42
N VAL A 139 -3.02 1.69 -8.58
CA VAL A 139 -1.87 2.10 -7.73
C VAL A 139 -1.44 1.00 -6.77
N ALA A 140 -2.39 0.26 -6.16
CA ALA A 140 -2.05 -0.86 -5.30
C ALA A 140 -1.33 -1.98 -6.06
N GLN A 141 -1.78 -2.30 -7.26
CA GLN A 141 -1.13 -3.29 -8.13
C GLN A 141 0.27 -2.84 -8.57
N GLU A 142 0.42 -1.60 -9.01
CA GLU A 142 1.69 -1.02 -9.42
C GLU A 142 2.70 -0.99 -8.26
N MET A 143 2.27 -0.67 -7.05
CA MET A 143 3.12 -0.71 -5.86
C MET A 143 3.64 -2.12 -5.58
N LEU A 144 2.75 -3.12 -5.52
CA LEU A 144 3.14 -4.51 -5.27
C LEU A 144 4.06 -5.06 -6.37
N GLN A 145 3.79 -4.70 -7.62
CA GLN A 145 4.58 -5.12 -8.76
C GLN A 145 5.97 -4.46 -8.79
N THR A 146 6.03 -3.16 -8.52
CA THR A 146 7.31 -2.41 -8.44
C THR A 146 8.20 -2.93 -7.30
N MET A 147 7.60 -3.40 -6.21
CA MET A 147 8.31 -4.03 -5.10
C MET A 147 8.70 -5.49 -5.37
N GLY A 148 8.31 -6.07 -6.49
CA GLY A 148 8.58 -7.48 -6.82
C GLY A 148 7.78 -8.49 -5.98
N LEU A 149 6.72 -8.04 -5.29
CA LEU A 149 5.90 -8.89 -4.43
C LEU A 149 4.85 -9.67 -5.21
N ARG A 150 4.28 -9.06 -6.25
CA ARG A 150 3.25 -9.69 -7.08
C ARG A 150 3.15 -9.04 -8.44
N ALA A 151 3.19 -9.83 -9.51
CA ALA A 151 2.96 -9.36 -10.87
C ALA A 151 1.45 -9.36 -11.23
N PHE A 152 1.03 -8.35 -11.97
CA PHE A 152 -0.36 -8.19 -12.43
C PHE A 152 -0.47 -7.99 -13.93
N THR A 153 0.50 -7.30 -14.53
CA THR A 153 0.60 -7.02 -15.96
C THR A 153 2.06 -7.00 -16.35
N PRO A 154 2.44 -7.25 -17.61
CA PRO A 154 3.79 -6.99 -18.07
C PRO A 154 4.26 -5.58 -17.66
N MET A 155 5.45 -5.50 -17.10
CA MET A 155 6.04 -4.25 -16.68
C MET A 155 6.61 -3.52 -17.90
N VAL A 156 6.15 -2.29 -18.13
CA VAL A 156 6.68 -1.43 -19.20
C VAL A 156 7.67 -0.45 -18.60
N VAL A 157 8.94 -0.65 -18.88
CA VAL A 157 10.04 0.23 -18.49
C VAL A 157 10.30 1.20 -19.63
N ALA A 158 10.19 2.49 -19.37
CA ALA A 158 10.39 3.53 -20.38
C ALA A 158 11.51 4.49 -19.97
N CYS A 159 12.26 4.92 -20.97
CA CYS A 159 13.31 5.94 -20.82
C CYS A 159 12.71 7.29 -20.36
N PRO A 160 13.36 8.05 -19.44
CA PRO A 160 12.84 9.34 -18.98
C PRO A 160 12.93 10.48 -20.01
N GLY A 161 13.56 10.25 -21.19
CA GLY A 161 13.72 11.30 -22.19
C GLY A 161 14.77 12.35 -21.81
N CYS A 162 16.03 11.99 -21.81
CA CYS A 162 17.15 12.93 -21.57
C CYS A 162 17.49 13.74 -22.84
N GLY A 163 18.48 14.65 -22.75
CA GLY A 163 18.94 15.46 -23.88
C GLY A 163 19.53 14.71 -25.10
N ARG A 164 19.60 13.37 -25.03
CA ARG A 164 19.97 12.51 -26.18
C ARG A 164 18.76 12.07 -27.00
N THR A 165 17.56 12.36 -26.53
CA THR A 165 16.31 11.97 -27.18
C THR A 165 15.90 13.07 -28.16
N THR A 166 15.73 12.72 -29.42
CA THR A 166 15.42 13.69 -30.49
C THR A 166 13.96 13.68 -30.91
N SER A 167 13.13 12.80 -30.31
CA SER A 167 11.73 12.61 -30.65
C SER A 167 10.91 12.25 -29.42
N THR A 168 9.63 12.62 -29.43
CA THR A 168 8.62 12.23 -28.40
C THR A 168 7.95 10.91 -28.70
N PHE A 169 8.23 10.31 -29.85
CA PHE A 169 7.58 9.07 -30.31
C PHE A 169 7.67 7.93 -29.30
N PHE A 170 8.79 7.77 -28.58
CA PHE A 170 8.94 6.72 -27.58
C PHE A 170 7.98 6.90 -26.39
N GLN A 171 7.59 8.13 -26.05
CA GLN A 171 6.62 8.42 -24.99
C GLN A 171 5.22 7.97 -25.40
N GLU A 172 4.83 8.31 -26.64
CA GLU A 172 3.55 7.90 -27.24
C GLU A 172 3.50 6.36 -27.37
N LEU A 173 4.60 5.76 -27.79
CA LEU A 173 4.75 4.31 -27.90
C LEU A 173 4.63 3.63 -26.53
N ALA A 174 5.31 4.15 -25.50
CA ALA A 174 5.25 3.59 -24.15
C ALA A 174 3.83 3.66 -23.59
N GLN A 175 3.13 4.77 -23.76
CA GLN A 175 1.73 4.92 -23.37
C GLN A 175 0.83 3.92 -24.10
N SER A 176 0.95 3.86 -25.43
CA SER A 176 0.17 2.94 -26.26
C SER A 176 0.39 1.47 -25.87
N ILE A 177 1.63 1.08 -25.59
CA ILE A 177 1.96 -0.26 -25.11
C ILE A 177 1.32 -0.54 -23.75
N GLN A 178 1.39 0.39 -22.79
CA GLN A 178 0.76 0.22 -21.48
C GLN A 178 -0.74 0.03 -21.59
N GLU A 179 -1.41 0.84 -22.40
CA GLU A 179 -2.85 0.75 -22.65
C GLU A 179 -3.22 -0.58 -23.34
N HIS A 180 -2.44 -1.00 -24.34
CA HIS A 180 -2.65 -2.25 -25.04
C HIS A 180 -2.48 -3.46 -24.11
N VAL A 181 -1.40 -3.50 -23.34
CA VAL A 181 -1.14 -4.55 -22.35
C VAL A 181 -2.30 -4.66 -21.37
N ARG A 182 -2.73 -3.55 -20.78
CA ARG A 182 -3.87 -3.56 -19.83
C ARG A 182 -5.14 -4.09 -20.46
N SER A 183 -5.45 -3.67 -21.69
CA SER A 183 -6.65 -4.11 -22.40
C SER A 183 -6.64 -5.59 -22.75
N ARG A 184 -5.46 -6.17 -23.00
CA ARG A 184 -5.30 -7.56 -23.41
C ARG A 184 -5.11 -8.54 -22.26
N MET A 185 -4.71 -8.08 -21.08
CA MET A 185 -4.41 -8.94 -19.92
C MET A 185 -5.50 -9.95 -19.56
N PRO A 186 -6.81 -9.60 -19.59
CA PRO A 186 -7.85 -10.59 -19.28
C PRO A 186 -7.81 -11.82 -20.18
N GLN A 187 -7.50 -11.63 -21.48
CA GLN A 187 -7.36 -12.73 -22.44
C GLN A 187 -5.99 -13.40 -22.33
N TRP A 188 -4.92 -12.61 -22.26
CA TRP A 188 -3.55 -13.14 -22.23
C TRP A 188 -3.27 -14.05 -21.05
N ARG A 189 -3.85 -13.80 -19.89
CA ARG A 189 -3.75 -14.68 -18.74
C ARG A 189 -4.37 -16.06 -18.95
N LEU A 190 -5.35 -16.15 -19.85
CA LEU A 190 -5.97 -17.44 -20.21
C LEU A 190 -5.13 -18.20 -21.26
N ASP A 191 -4.47 -17.45 -22.14
CA ASP A 191 -3.76 -18.00 -23.28
C ASP A 191 -2.28 -18.29 -22.98
N HIS A 192 -1.67 -17.53 -22.04
CA HIS A 192 -0.23 -17.55 -21.77
C HIS A 192 0.04 -17.48 -20.26
N ASP A 193 0.43 -18.61 -19.70
CA ASP A 193 0.80 -18.69 -18.28
C ASP A 193 2.07 -17.87 -17.98
N GLY A 194 2.00 -17.03 -16.95
CA GLY A 194 3.12 -16.20 -16.51
C GLY A 194 3.36 -14.93 -17.34
N VAL A 195 2.45 -14.57 -18.26
CA VAL A 195 2.58 -13.37 -19.10
C VAL A 195 2.73 -12.08 -18.28
N GLU A 196 2.15 -12.03 -17.09
CA GLU A 196 2.27 -10.88 -16.16
C GLU A 196 3.68 -10.65 -15.65
N ASN A 197 4.58 -11.64 -15.74
CA ASN A 197 5.97 -11.53 -15.29
C ASN A 197 6.91 -10.95 -16.36
N MET A 198 6.42 -10.69 -17.56
CA MET A 198 7.22 -10.11 -18.63
C MET A 198 7.61 -8.66 -18.33
N THR A 199 8.76 -8.27 -18.86
CA THR A 199 9.23 -6.87 -18.88
C THR A 199 9.43 -6.41 -20.31
N LEU A 200 8.84 -5.28 -20.65
CA LEU A 200 8.92 -4.61 -21.95
C LEU A 200 9.74 -3.33 -21.80
N ALA A 201 10.75 -3.12 -22.63
CA ALA A 201 11.58 -1.91 -22.58
C ALA A 201 11.31 -0.99 -23.77
N VAL A 202 10.93 0.26 -23.49
CA VAL A 202 10.72 1.29 -24.52
C VAL A 202 11.78 2.38 -24.36
N MET A 203 12.75 2.40 -25.28
CA MET A 203 13.91 3.26 -25.19
C MET A 203 13.90 4.35 -26.25
N GLY A 204 14.26 5.59 -25.85
CA GLY A 204 14.22 6.77 -26.70
C GLY A 204 15.54 7.11 -27.39
N CYS A 205 16.64 6.39 -27.15
CA CYS A 205 17.92 6.64 -27.81
C CYS A 205 18.79 5.38 -27.95
N VAL A 206 19.67 5.38 -28.93
CA VAL A 206 20.58 4.27 -29.21
C VAL A 206 21.75 4.14 -28.23
N VAL A 207 21.99 5.15 -27.41
CA VAL A 207 23.12 5.14 -26.47
C VAL A 207 22.89 4.26 -25.28
N ASN A 208 21.77 4.44 -24.59
CA ASN A 208 21.41 3.66 -23.41
C ASN A 208 20.46 2.49 -23.73
N GLY A 209 19.72 2.59 -24.84
CA GLY A 209 18.74 1.59 -25.25
C GLY A 209 19.27 0.16 -25.21
N PRO A 210 20.39 -0.17 -25.87
CA PRO A 210 20.93 -1.53 -25.90
C PRO A 210 21.40 -2.03 -24.51
N GLY A 211 21.79 -1.14 -23.62
CA GLY A 211 22.22 -1.48 -22.26
C GLY A 211 21.04 -1.74 -21.33
N GLU A 212 20.07 -0.84 -21.33
CA GLU A 212 18.90 -0.89 -20.46
C GLU A 212 17.93 -2.01 -20.87
N SER A 213 17.78 -2.28 -22.18
CA SER A 213 16.88 -3.32 -22.67
C SER A 213 17.37 -4.75 -22.44
N LYS A 214 18.63 -4.96 -22.04
CA LYS A 214 19.19 -6.32 -21.79
C LYS A 214 18.44 -7.12 -20.71
N HIS A 215 17.78 -6.42 -19.80
CA HIS A 215 17.05 -7.04 -18.69
C HIS A 215 15.55 -7.17 -18.98
N ALA A 216 15.10 -6.74 -20.15
CA ALA A 216 13.72 -6.91 -20.60
C ALA A 216 13.57 -8.18 -21.46
N ASN A 217 12.36 -8.68 -21.57
CA ASN A 217 12.03 -9.80 -22.46
C ASN A 217 11.86 -9.33 -23.90
N ILE A 218 11.42 -8.08 -24.09
CA ILE A 218 11.19 -7.43 -25.37
C ILE A 218 11.65 -5.97 -25.29
#